data_024acbbf62e63a3637319cd96de1eaa5
#
_entry.id   024acbbf62e63a3637319cd96de1eaa5
#
_cell.length_a   1.000
_cell.length_b   1.000
_cell.length_c   1.000
_cell.angle_alpha   90.00
_cell.angle_beta   90.00
_cell.angle_gamma   90.00
#
_symmetry.space_group_name_H-M   'P 1'
#
loop_
_entity.id
_entity.type
_entity.pdbx_description
1 polymer ?
#
loop_
_entity_poly.entity_id
_entity_poly.type
_entity_poly.pdbx_seq_one_letter_code
_entity_poly.pdbx_strand_id
1 'polypeptide(L)'
;GGIYTGQPVSEVLEKIFENEDFNYLLDESFSDIPLYGYIPYTTKRNALVYICFAIGAIADTSNYDGIVIYPQENVLNGEFLNDEVFSGVTLEHSDIVTGIRLTVHTYQKSNEAQELYNDTLNGTAEVIFSEPYHSLEITGGTIGQFGDNYAYITGTGVNVILTGKKYNHLTTSILKENPDIVFNKNIREVTDATLVNNGNAQQVLERVYAYYQRAENVVGDVLIGNKKLGQKVKIDTDYDGYRTGIIESYNYSFSPNEIKAEVKIHE
;
A
#
# COMPACT_ATOMS: atom_id res chain seq x y z
N GLY A 1 -3.36 11.93 5.10
CA GLY A 1 -2.12 12.09 4.35
C GLY A 1 -1.26 13.22 4.88
N GLY A 2 -0.10 13.45 4.24
CA GLY A 2 0.86 14.49 4.60
C GLY A 2 2.29 14.03 4.36
N ILE A 3 3.25 14.87 4.74
CA ILE A 3 4.69 14.58 4.68
C ILE A 3 5.13 13.89 5.96
N TYR A 4 5.87 12.82 5.79
CA TYR A 4 6.48 12.04 6.88
C TYR A 4 8.00 12.21 6.84
N THR A 5 8.60 12.44 8.01
CA THR A 5 10.02 12.77 8.17
C THR A 5 10.71 11.89 9.21
N GLY A 6 10.17 10.69 9.45
CA GLY A 6 10.71 9.70 10.38
C GLY A 6 9.76 9.29 11.51
N GLN A 7 8.48 9.62 11.40
CA GLN A 7 7.47 9.15 12.34
C GLN A 7 7.37 7.61 12.27
N PRO A 8 7.27 6.90 13.40
CA PRO A 8 7.12 5.44 13.40
C PRO A 8 5.76 5.02 12.82
N VAL A 9 5.71 3.87 12.20
CA VAL A 9 4.49 3.31 11.59
C VAL A 9 3.34 3.26 12.59
N SER A 10 3.60 2.85 13.84
CA SER A 10 2.58 2.80 14.89
C SER A 10 1.88 4.14 15.12
N GLU A 11 2.66 5.23 15.24
CA GLU A 11 2.13 6.59 15.43
C GLU A 11 1.31 7.06 14.22
N VAL A 12 1.78 6.74 13.00
CA VAL A 12 1.09 7.12 11.77
C VAL A 12 -0.24 6.38 11.61
N LEU A 13 -0.27 5.09 11.93
CA LEU A 13 -1.50 4.30 11.90
C LEU A 13 -2.50 4.73 12.97
N GLU A 14 -2.04 5.02 14.20
CA GLU A 14 -2.88 5.57 15.27
C GLU A 14 -3.58 6.84 14.81
N LYS A 15 -2.85 7.76 14.17
CA LYS A 15 -3.42 8.99 13.62
C LYS A 15 -4.38 8.75 12.45
N ILE A 16 -4.11 7.77 11.58
CA ILE A 16 -4.99 7.44 10.45
C ILE A 16 -6.31 6.84 10.95
N PHE A 17 -6.25 6.00 11.97
CA PHE A 17 -7.42 5.30 12.52
C PHE A 17 -8.07 6.03 13.69
N GLU A 18 -7.56 7.21 14.06
CA GLU A 18 -8.21 8.07 15.05
C GLU A 18 -9.69 8.30 14.73
N ASN A 19 -10.56 8.14 15.73
CA ASN A 19 -12.01 8.26 15.65
C ASN A 19 -12.73 7.22 14.77
N GLU A 20 -12.11 6.06 14.51
CA GLU A 20 -12.78 4.93 13.88
C GLU A 20 -13.30 3.93 14.93
N ASP A 21 -14.47 3.34 14.64
CA ASP A 21 -15.13 2.38 15.54
C ASP A 21 -14.67 0.92 15.34
N PHE A 22 -13.43 0.72 14.85
CA PHE A 22 -12.85 -0.61 14.70
C PHE A 22 -11.45 -0.68 15.31
N ASN A 23 -11.02 -1.88 15.63
CA ASN A 23 -9.69 -2.14 16.16
C ASN A 23 -8.71 -2.47 15.03
N TYR A 24 -7.43 -2.20 15.25
CA TYR A 24 -6.37 -2.75 14.43
C TYR A 24 -5.27 -3.36 15.31
N LEU A 25 -4.62 -4.38 14.77
CA LEU A 25 -3.46 -5.03 15.38
C LEU A 25 -2.27 -4.87 14.43
N LEU A 26 -1.19 -4.33 14.94
CA LEU A 26 0.06 -4.16 14.20
C LEU A 26 1.10 -5.13 14.78
N ASP A 27 1.71 -5.93 13.91
CA ASP A 27 2.86 -6.77 14.30
C ASP A 27 4.01 -5.89 14.82
N GLU A 28 4.62 -6.29 15.94
CA GLU A 28 5.67 -5.52 16.63
C GLU A 28 6.87 -5.21 15.73
N SER A 29 7.16 -6.08 14.74
CA SER A 29 8.28 -5.88 13.81
C SER A 29 8.14 -4.63 12.94
N PHE A 30 6.93 -4.08 12.83
CA PHE A 30 6.66 -2.87 12.05
C PHE A 30 6.53 -1.60 12.90
N SER A 31 6.30 -1.72 14.19
CA SER A 31 5.91 -0.60 15.06
C SER A 31 6.86 0.59 14.98
N ASP A 32 8.16 0.33 15.02
CA ASP A 32 9.20 1.35 15.10
C ASP A 32 9.83 1.72 13.74
N ILE A 33 9.32 1.15 12.63
CA ILE A 33 9.82 1.49 11.29
C ILE A 33 9.53 2.96 11.00
N PRO A 34 10.54 3.80 10.73
CA PRO A 34 10.32 5.20 10.42
C PRO A 34 9.82 5.38 9.00
N LEU A 35 8.75 6.14 8.84
CA LEU A 35 8.21 6.52 7.53
C LEU A 35 8.80 7.85 7.06
N TYR A 36 9.20 7.89 5.80
CA TYR A 36 9.66 9.09 5.09
C TYR A 36 8.94 9.16 3.74
N GLY A 37 8.54 10.36 3.34
CA GLY A 37 7.89 10.58 2.06
C GLY A 37 6.53 11.24 2.19
N TYR A 38 5.63 10.99 1.28
CA TYR A 38 4.37 11.69 1.18
C TYR A 38 3.21 10.70 0.97
N ILE A 39 2.13 10.91 1.71
CA ILE A 39 0.83 10.29 1.41
C ILE A 39 -0.10 11.42 0.93
N PRO A 40 -0.63 11.36 -0.31
CA PRO A 40 -1.54 12.37 -0.82
C PRO A 40 -2.85 12.44 -0.02
N TYR A 41 -3.65 13.47 -0.26
CA TYR A 41 -5.01 13.53 0.27
C TYR A 41 -5.82 12.39 -0.34
N THR A 42 -6.13 11.40 0.48
CA THR A 42 -6.74 10.14 0.02
C THR A 42 -7.57 9.49 1.13
N THR A 43 -8.26 8.42 0.80
CA THR A 43 -9.00 7.63 1.81
C THR A 43 -8.04 6.94 2.79
N LYS A 44 -8.50 6.67 4.01
CA LYS A 44 -7.75 5.92 5.04
C LYS A 44 -7.29 4.54 4.51
N ARG A 45 -8.14 3.87 3.72
CA ARG A 45 -7.79 2.60 3.03
C ARG A 45 -6.58 2.76 2.10
N ASN A 46 -6.58 3.78 1.25
CA ASN A 46 -5.45 4.01 0.34
C ASN A 46 -4.19 4.42 1.11
N ALA A 47 -4.30 5.22 2.17
CA ALA A 47 -3.18 5.55 3.03
C ALA A 47 -2.55 4.28 3.65
N LEU A 48 -3.38 3.33 4.11
CA LEU A 48 -2.91 2.04 4.59
C LEU A 48 -2.17 1.24 3.50
N VAL A 49 -2.66 1.27 2.26
CA VAL A 49 -1.98 0.61 1.11
C VAL A 49 -0.59 1.19 0.88
N TYR A 50 -0.42 2.53 0.91
CA TYR A 50 0.90 3.16 0.80
C TYR A 50 1.85 2.68 1.89
N ILE A 51 1.38 2.63 3.14
CA ILE A 51 2.19 2.19 4.28
C ILE A 51 2.56 0.73 4.14
N CYS A 52 1.59 -0.16 3.93
CA CYS A 52 1.82 -1.61 3.78
C CYS A 52 2.79 -1.91 2.63
N PHE A 53 2.65 -1.20 1.51
CA PHE A 53 3.59 -1.34 0.40
C PHE A 53 5.02 -0.95 0.80
N ALA A 54 5.19 0.18 1.49
CA ALA A 54 6.51 0.67 1.89
C ALA A 54 7.22 -0.27 2.88
N ILE A 55 6.49 -0.82 3.86
CA ILE A 55 7.06 -1.68 4.91
C ILE A 55 7.01 -3.18 4.58
N GLY A 56 6.24 -3.60 3.56
CA GLY A 56 6.06 -5.01 3.19
C GLY A 56 5.09 -5.78 4.07
N ALA A 57 4.08 -5.08 4.56
CA ALA A 57 3.03 -5.67 5.37
C ALA A 57 1.82 -6.10 4.54
N ILE A 58 1.06 -7.03 5.08
CA ILE A 58 -0.27 -7.43 4.64
C ILE A 58 -1.27 -6.85 5.63
N ALA A 59 -2.33 -6.21 5.13
CA ALA A 59 -3.47 -5.77 5.92
C ALA A 59 -4.65 -6.71 5.64
N ASP A 60 -5.03 -7.50 6.62
CA ASP A 60 -6.08 -8.51 6.52
C ASP A 60 -7.30 -8.10 7.36
N THR A 61 -8.46 -8.13 6.74
CA THR A 61 -9.76 -7.82 7.37
C THR A 61 -10.70 -9.02 7.39
N SER A 62 -10.24 -10.22 7.00
CA SER A 62 -11.10 -11.36 6.72
C SER A 62 -11.60 -12.10 7.96
N ASN A 63 -10.86 -12.07 9.08
CA ASN A 63 -11.09 -12.94 10.23
C ASN A 63 -11.40 -12.21 11.54
N TYR A 64 -11.49 -10.87 11.55
CA TYR A 64 -11.58 -10.07 12.77
C TYR A 64 -12.54 -8.90 12.63
N ASP A 65 -13.04 -8.40 13.74
CA ASP A 65 -13.77 -7.14 13.81
C ASP A 65 -12.81 -5.93 13.69
N GLY A 66 -11.85 -6.01 12.75
CA GLY A 66 -10.82 -5.01 12.59
C GLY A 66 -9.81 -5.36 11.51
N ILE A 67 -8.66 -4.71 11.57
CA ILE A 67 -7.56 -4.90 10.62
C ILE A 67 -6.37 -5.53 11.35
N VAL A 68 -5.81 -6.60 10.79
CA VAL A 68 -4.54 -7.18 11.28
C VAL A 68 -3.45 -6.91 10.26
N ILE A 69 -2.36 -6.30 10.70
CA ILE A 69 -1.22 -5.89 9.85
C ILE A 69 -0.02 -6.73 10.27
N TYR A 70 0.45 -7.59 9.36
CA TYR A 70 1.50 -8.57 9.64
C TYR A 70 2.41 -8.80 8.43
N PRO A 71 3.63 -9.35 8.62
CA PRO A 71 4.54 -9.66 7.52
C PRO A 71 4.06 -10.87 6.70
N GLN A 72 4.41 -10.88 5.43
CA GLN A 72 4.26 -12.06 4.58
C GLN A 72 5.14 -13.19 5.12
N GLU A 73 4.59 -14.41 5.16
CA GLU A 73 5.34 -15.58 5.61
C GLU A 73 6.24 -16.14 4.50
N ASN A 74 7.51 -16.31 4.81
CA ASN A 74 8.49 -16.87 3.88
C ASN A 74 8.79 -18.36 4.15
N VAL A 75 8.35 -18.87 5.29
CA VAL A 75 8.53 -20.27 5.69
C VAL A 75 7.24 -21.04 5.40
N LEU A 76 7.39 -22.23 4.79
CA LEU A 76 6.26 -23.12 4.57
C LEU A 76 5.68 -23.56 5.92
N ASN A 77 4.42 -23.17 6.21
CA ASN A 77 3.76 -23.51 7.47
C ASN A 77 2.29 -23.91 7.28
N GLY A 78 1.86 -24.16 6.05
CA GLY A 78 0.52 -24.63 5.73
C GLY A 78 0.50 -25.61 4.58
N GLU A 79 -0.52 -26.45 4.55
CA GLU A 79 -0.81 -27.38 3.47
C GLU A 79 -2.32 -27.43 3.25
N PHE A 80 -2.73 -27.54 1.99
CA PHE A 80 -4.06 -27.95 1.61
C PHE A 80 -4.04 -29.46 1.41
N LEU A 81 -4.72 -30.17 2.27
CA LEU A 81 -4.88 -31.63 2.16
C LEU A 81 -5.84 -31.96 1.01
N ASN A 82 -5.75 -33.18 0.47
CA ASN A 82 -6.59 -33.59 -0.66
C ASN A 82 -8.08 -33.54 -0.39
N ASP A 83 -8.51 -33.70 0.85
CA ASP A 83 -9.90 -33.58 1.29
C ASP A 83 -10.32 -32.10 1.56
N GLU A 84 -9.36 -31.17 1.57
CA GLU A 84 -9.61 -29.74 1.64
C GLU A 84 -9.65 -29.08 0.24
N VAL A 85 -9.26 -29.77 -0.81
CA VAL A 85 -9.22 -29.29 -2.19
C VAL A 85 -10.40 -29.87 -2.96
N PHE A 86 -11.26 -29.00 -3.48
CA PHE A 86 -12.31 -29.43 -4.41
C PHE A 86 -11.69 -29.66 -5.81
N SER A 87 -12.34 -30.45 -6.63
CA SER A 87 -11.81 -30.79 -7.95
C SER A 87 -11.60 -29.58 -8.85
N GLY A 88 -10.54 -29.58 -9.63
CA GLY A 88 -10.31 -28.62 -10.70
C GLY A 88 -9.35 -27.48 -10.35
N VAL A 89 -8.20 -27.79 -9.77
CA VAL A 89 -7.10 -26.84 -9.63
C VAL A 89 -6.58 -26.44 -11.01
N THR A 90 -6.44 -25.15 -11.25
CA THR A 90 -5.96 -24.57 -12.52
C THR A 90 -4.60 -23.91 -12.31
N LEU A 91 -3.68 -24.12 -13.25
CA LEU A 91 -2.43 -23.38 -13.33
C LEU A 91 -2.58 -22.21 -14.31
N GLU A 92 -2.40 -21.01 -13.82
CA GLU A 92 -2.40 -19.79 -14.63
C GLU A 92 -0.97 -19.27 -14.75
N HIS A 93 -0.57 -18.95 -15.97
CA HIS A 93 0.73 -18.33 -16.22
C HIS A 93 0.59 -16.82 -16.43
N SER A 94 1.35 -16.07 -15.69
CA SER A 94 1.46 -14.62 -15.87
C SER A 94 2.57 -14.27 -16.88
N ASP A 95 2.53 -13.06 -17.41
CA ASP A 95 3.63 -12.54 -18.24
C ASP A 95 4.94 -12.52 -17.44
N ILE A 96 6.01 -13.00 -18.06
CA ILE A 96 7.34 -12.97 -17.45
C ILE A 96 7.82 -11.52 -17.34
N VAL A 97 8.02 -11.05 -16.11
CA VAL A 97 8.64 -9.75 -15.83
C VAL A 97 10.15 -9.94 -15.66
N THR A 98 10.91 -9.27 -16.51
CA THR A 98 12.37 -9.42 -16.56
C THR A 98 13.12 -8.42 -15.68
N GLY A 99 12.44 -7.38 -15.21
CA GLY A 99 13.02 -6.39 -14.34
C GLY A 99 11.99 -5.47 -13.71
N ILE A 100 12.40 -4.82 -12.63
CA ILE A 100 11.62 -3.81 -11.92
C ILE A 100 12.40 -2.51 -11.89
N ARG A 101 11.77 -1.42 -12.32
CA ARG A 101 12.26 -0.05 -12.12
C ARG A 101 11.42 0.59 -11.04
N LEU A 102 12.04 0.96 -9.94
CA LEU A 102 11.39 1.58 -8.79
C LEU A 102 11.80 3.05 -8.69
N THR A 103 10.81 3.94 -8.62
CA THR A 103 11.05 5.36 -8.37
C THR A 103 11.25 5.60 -6.88
N VAL A 104 12.28 6.35 -6.57
CA VAL A 104 12.65 6.77 -5.22
C VAL A 104 12.32 8.25 -5.05
N HIS A 105 11.58 8.59 -4.03
CA HIS A 105 11.05 9.92 -3.80
C HIS A 105 11.78 10.63 -2.66
N THR A 106 12.02 11.93 -2.85
CA THR A 106 12.59 12.80 -1.81
C THR A 106 11.84 14.12 -1.81
N TYR A 107 11.40 14.55 -0.64
CA TYR A 107 10.68 15.81 -0.45
C TYR A 107 11.52 16.76 0.40
N GLN A 108 11.78 17.96 -0.11
CA GLN A 108 12.59 18.97 0.56
C GLN A 108 11.82 20.28 0.65
N LYS A 109 11.81 20.92 1.84
CA LYS A 109 11.18 22.21 2.02
C LYS A 109 11.80 23.25 1.08
N SER A 110 10.95 23.95 0.35
CA SER A 110 11.33 25.09 -0.51
C SER A 110 10.85 26.39 0.11
N ASN A 111 11.47 27.51 -0.23
CA ASN A 111 10.99 28.83 0.14
C ASN A 111 10.08 29.46 -0.92
N GLU A 112 9.80 28.75 -2.00
CA GLU A 112 8.93 29.22 -3.08
C GLU A 112 7.49 29.17 -2.61
N ALA A 113 6.86 30.36 -2.50
CA ALA A 113 5.46 30.49 -2.15
C ALA A 113 4.57 30.36 -3.39
N GLN A 114 3.43 29.73 -3.21
CA GLN A 114 2.39 29.57 -4.23
C GLN A 114 1.03 29.93 -3.66
N GLU A 115 0.18 30.53 -4.51
CA GLU A 115 -1.21 30.76 -4.19
C GLU A 115 -1.99 29.46 -4.33
N LEU A 116 -2.72 29.09 -3.24
CA LEU A 116 -3.47 27.86 -3.12
C LEU A 116 -4.99 28.09 -3.21
N TYR A 117 -5.42 29.29 -2.84
CA TYR A 117 -6.80 29.73 -2.92
C TYR A 117 -6.84 31.25 -3.07
N ASN A 118 -7.75 31.75 -3.93
CA ASN A 118 -7.97 33.17 -4.10
C ASN A 118 -9.41 33.41 -4.60
N ASP A 119 -10.35 33.63 -3.68
CA ASP A 119 -11.75 33.93 -4.02
C ASP A 119 -12.47 34.61 -2.82
N THR A 120 -13.65 35.15 -3.10
CA THR A 120 -14.54 35.66 -2.07
C THR A 120 -15.19 34.52 -1.30
N LEU A 121 -14.94 34.46 0.01
CA LEU A 121 -15.45 33.38 0.86
C LEU A 121 -16.37 33.93 1.95
N ASN A 122 -17.57 33.35 2.05
CA ASN A 122 -18.50 33.59 3.16
C ASN A 122 -18.83 32.22 3.82
N GLY A 123 -18.28 31.97 4.99
CA GLY A 123 -18.34 30.68 5.68
C GLY A 123 -17.02 29.91 5.58
N THR A 124 -17.08 28.59 5.68
CA THR A 124 -15.91 27.71 5.69
C THR A 124 -15.78 26.93 4.38
N ALA A 125 -14.56 26.83 3.85
CA ALA A 125 -14.21 25.99 2.70
C ALA A 125 -13.05 25.05 3.06
N GLU A 126 -13.09 23.83 2.48
CA GLU A 126 -11.97 22.91 2.47
C GLU A 126 -11.17 23.12 1.18
N VAL A 127 -9.89 23.39 1.31
CA VAL A 127 -8.96 23.54 0.20
C VAL A 127 -8.02 22.33 0.20
N ILE A 128 -8.11 21.50 -0.82
CA ILE A 128 -7.26 20.31 -1.02
C ILE A 128 -6.14 20.70 -1.96
N PHE A 129 -4.91 20.37 -1.58
CA PHE A 129 -3.72 20.65 -2.37
C PHE A 129 -3.34 19.42 -3.21
N SER A 130 -2.99 19.66 -4.48
CA SER A 130 -2.51 18.62 -5.40
C SER A 130 -1.11 18.12 -5.04
N GLU A 131 -0.32 18.96 -4.37
CA GLU A 131 1.04 18.70 -3.88
C GLU A 131 1.16 19.10 -2.43
N PRO A 132 2.17 18.64 -1.69
CA PRO A 132 2.33 19.04 -0.29
C PRO A 132 2.86 20.47 -0.15
N TYR A 133 2.31 21.20 0.82
CA TYR A 133 2.71 22.56 1.19
C TYR A 133 2.96 22.69 2.68
N HIS A 134 3.82 23.63 3.06
CA HIS A 134 4.08 24.01 4.44
C HIS A 134 3.99 25.52 4.60
N SER A 135 4.07 26.01 5.86
CA SER A 135 4.09 27.45 6.17
C SER A 135 2.93 28.19 5.47
N LEU A 136 1.70 27.72 5.74
CA LEU A 136 0.50 28.33 5.19
C LEU A 136 0.30 29.74 5.78
N GLU A 137 -0.04 30.71 4.93
CA GLU A 137 -0.37 32.08 5.28
C GLU A 137 -1.71 32.46 4.65
N ILE A 138 -2.55 33.23 5.37
CA ILE A 138 -3.85 33.62 4.88
C ILE A 138 -4.07 35.11 5.05
N THR A 139 -4.72 35.72 4.07
CA THR A 139 -5.19 37.10 4.10
C THR A 139 -6.69 37.13 3.86
N GLY A 140 -7.44 37.97 4.59
CA GLY A 140 -8.89 38.09 4.44
C GLY A 140 -9.71 36.98 5.12
N GLY A 141 -9.08 36.08 5.84
CA GLY A 141 -9.74 34.96 6.52
C GLY A 141 -8.94 34.40 7.67
N THR A 142 -9.35 33.22 8.15
CA THR A 142 -8.63 32.42 9.16
C THR A 142 -8.41 31.00 8.69
N ILE A 143 -7.29 30.38 9.11
CA ILE A 143 -7.00 28.96 8.90
C ILE A 143 -7.49 28.21 10.15
N GLY A 144 -8.30 27.20 9.93
CA GLY A 144 -8.72 26.23 10.96
C GLY A 144 -7.79 25.02 11.01
N GLN A 145 -8.34 23.81 10.92
CA GLN A 145 -7.56 22.58 10.83
C GLN A 145 -6.83 22.50 9.47
N PHE A 146 -5.57 22.10 9.48
CA PHE A 146 -4.79 21.97 8.25
C PHE A 146 -3.74 20.85 8.37
N GLY A 147 -3.24 20.43 7.22
CA GLY A 147 -2.12 19.50 7.05
C GLY A 147 -1.26 19.94 5.87
N ASP A 148 -0.32 19.11 5.47
CA ASP A 148 0.54 19.41 4.31
C ASP A 148 -0.21 19.34 2.97
N ASN A 149 -1.40 18.73 2.94
CA ASN A 149 -2.17 18.48 1.72
C ASN A 149 -3.61 19.03 1.75
N TYR A 150 -3.99 19.74 2.80
CA TYR A 150 -5.30 20.41 2.90
C TYR A 150 -5.30 21.55 3.94
N ALA A 151 -6.28 22.44 3.84
CA ALA A 151 -6.60 23.40 4.87
C ALA A 151 -8.11 23.71 4.88
N TYR A 152 -8.70 23.84 6.08
CA TYR A 152 -10.00 24.46 6.25
C TYR A 152 -9.79 25.96 6.46
N ILE A 153 -10.44 26.78 5.64
CA ILE A 153 -10.35 28.23 5.71
C ILE A 153 -11.74 28.85 5.93
N THR A 154 -11.82 29.95 6.64
CA THR A 154 -13.06 30.65 6.91
C THR A 154 -12.95 32.13 6.53
N GLY A 155 -13.93 32.64 5.80
CA GLY A 155 -14.07 34.04 5.40
C GLY A 155 -15.41 34.64 5.79
N THR A 156 -15.53 35.98 5.74
CA THR A 156 -16.71 36.73 6.13
C THR A 156 -17.28 37.57 4.98
N GLY A 157 -17.25 37.05 3.76
CA GLY A 157 -17.73 37.73 2.56
C GLY A 157 -16.70 38.66 1.92
N VAL A 158 -15.42 38.50 2.26
CA VAL A 158 -14.30 39.24 1.66
C VAL A 158 -13.45 38.31 0.82
N ASN A 159 -12.58 38.91 0.01
CA ASN A 159 -11.59 38.10 -0.74
C ASN A 159 -10.60 37.44 0.22
N VAL A 160 -10.49 36.12 0.13
CA VAL A 160 -9.57 35.29 0.94
C VAL A 160 -8.47 34.77 0.04
N ILE A 161 -7.23 35.01 0.43
CA ILE A 161 -6.05 34.47 -0.28
C ILE A 161 -5.30 33.56 0.69
N LEU A 162 -5.16 32.29 0.33
CA LEU A 162 -4.31 31.30 1.01
C LEU A 162 -3.06 31.09 0.18
N THR A 163 -1.91 31.21 0.80
CA THR A 163 -0.61 30.88 0.20
C THR A 163 0.09 29.82 1.04
N GLY A 164 0.99 29.07 0.40
CA GLY A 164 1.82 28.08 1.06
C GLY A 164 3.17 27.94 0.36
N LYS A 165 4.17 27.45 1.09
CA LYS A 165 5.46 27.11 0.51
C LYS A 165 5.47 25.68 0.09
N LYS A 166 5.90 25.38 -1.13
CA LYS A 166 5.93 24.02 -1.67
C LYS A 166 7.08 23.18 -1.11
N TYR A 167 6.95 21.86 -1.22
CA TYR A 167 8.07 20.94 -1.16
C TYR A 167 8.61 20.70 -2.57
N ASN A 168 9.92 20.74 -2.74
CA ASN A 168 10.57 20.26 -3.95
C ASN A 168 10.52 18.74 -3.94
N HIS A 169 9.82 18.16 -4.89
CA HIS A 169 9.74 16.73 -5.11
C HIS A 169 10.82 16.29 -6.09
N LEU A 170 11.81 15.57 -5.61
CA LEU A 170 12.92 15.03 -6.41
C LEU A 170 12.73 13.53 -6.53
N THR A 171 12.94 13.01 -7.74
CA THR A 171 12.85 11.58 -8.02
C THR A 171 14.14 11.06 -8.62
N THR A 172 14.51 9.87 -8.21
CA THR A 172 15.53 9.04 -8.84
C THR A 172 14.95 7.67 -9.11
N SER A 173 15.63 6.80 -9.82
CA SER A 173 15.16 5.43 -10.02
C SER A 173 16.27 4.43 -9.77
N ILE A 174 15.89 3.28 -9.22
CA ILE A 174 16.74 2.10 -9.12
C ILE A 174 16.14 0.98 -9.96
N LEU A 175 17.00 0.15 -10.53
CA LEU A 175 16.61 -0.92 -11.45
C LEU A 175 17.22 -2.24 -11.00
N LYS A 176 16.39 -3.29 -11.01
CA LYS A 176 16.84 -4.67 -10.88
C LYS A 176 16.33 -5.47 -12.06
N GLU A 177 17.22 -6.12 -12.78
CA GLU A 177 16.91 -6.97 -13.93
C GLU A 177 17.45 -8.39 -13.71
N ASN A 178 16.82 -9.34 -14.36
CA ASN A 178 17.36 -10.70 -14.50
C ASN A 178 18.50 -10.67 -15.54
N PRO A 179 19.76 -10.92 -15.16
CA PRO A 179 20.89 -10.83 -16.06
C PRO A 179 20.89 -11.91 -17.14
N ASP A 180 20.19 -13.01 -16.96
CA ASP A 180 20.13 -14.14 -17.88
C ASP A 180 19.18 -13.85 -19.07
N ILE A 181 18.32 -12.83 -18.95
CA ILE A 181 17.36 -12.46 -19.99
C ILE A 181 17.85 -11.23 -20.74
N VAL A 182 18.45 -11.46 -21.93
CA VAL A 182 18.99 -10.39 -22.77
C VAL A 182 18.04 -9.92 -23.88
N PHE A 183 16.99 -10.71 -24.18
CA PHE A 183 16.01 -10.41 -25.22
C PHE A 183 14.61 -10.25 -24.64
N ASN A 184 13.73 -9.53 -25.34
CA ASN A 184 12.32 -9.35 -24.95
C ASN A 184 12.15 -8.87 -23.51
N LYS A 185 12.91 -7.83 -23.16
CA LYS A 185 12.84 -7.24 -21.81
C LYS A 185 11.44 -6.70 -21.53
N ASN A 186 10.86 -7.17 -20.41
CA ASN A 186 9.61 -6.68 -19.84
C ASN A 186 9.92 -6.09 -18.46
N ILE A 187 10.17 -4.77 -18.43
CA ILE A 187 10.47 -4.05 -17.19
C ILE A 187 9.18 -3.40 -16.67
N ARG A 188 8.77 -3.76 -15.47
CA ARG A 188 7.67 -3.08 -14.77
C ARG A 188 8.19 -1.84 -14.06
N GLU A 189 7.45 -0.74 -14.19
CA GLU A 189 7.74 0.52 -13.51
C GLU A 189 6.80 0.69 -12.32
N VAL A 190 7.37 1.08 -11.17
CA VAL A 190 6.64 1.45 -9.95
C VAL A 190 6.99 2.90 -9.66
N THR A 191 6.04 3.80 -9.93
CA THR A 191 6.25 5.25 -9.92
C THR A 191 5.53 5.97 -8.79
N ASP A 192 4.38 5.44 -8.33
CA ASP A 192 3.46 6.18 -7.46
C ASP A 192 3.60 5.82 -5.97
N ALA A 193 4.61 5.02 -5.63
CA ALA A 193 4.88 4.59 -4.26
C ALA A 193 5.65 5.68 -3.48
N THR A 194 5.00 6.78 -3.17
CA THR A 194 5.61 8.02 -2.66
C THR A 194 6.23 7.93 -1.26
N LEU A 195 6.05 6.81 -0.53
CA LEU A 195 6.78 6.45 0.69
C LEU A 195 8.07 5.66 0.42
N VAL A 196 8.38 5.36 -0.86
CA VAL A 196 9.66 4.77 -1.24
C VAL A 196 10.72 5.86 -1.29
N ASN A 197 11.70 5.76 -0.42
CA ASN A 197 12.78 6.71 -0.22
C ASN A 197 14.14 6.00 -0.19
N ASN A 198 15.23 6.74 -0.09
CA ASN A 198 16.58 6.16 -0.08
C ASN A 198 16.83 5.14 1.04
N GLY A 199 16.07 5.20 2.15
CA GLY A 199 16.24 4.30 3.28
C GLY A 199 15.59 2.92 3.08
N ASN A 200 14.51 2.82 2.31
CA ASN A 200 13.76 1.57 2.10
C ASN A 200 13.75 1.07 0.66
N ALA A 201 14.22 1.87 -0.30
CA ALA A 201 14.10 1.58 -1.73
C ALA A 201 14.67 0.22 -2.13
N GLN A 202 15.83 -0.17 -1.59
CA GLN A 202 16.45 -1.46 -1.92
C GLN A 202 15.61 -2.63 -1.42
N GLN A 203 15.06 -2.54 -0.21
CA GLN A 203 14.20 -3.59 0.36
C GLN A 203 12.88 -3.72 -0.42
N VAL A 204 12.29 -2.58 -0.80
CA VAL A 204 11.07 -2.56 -1.62
C VAL A 204 11.35 -3.16 -3.00
N LEU A 205 12.46 -2.77 -3.65
CA LEU A 205 12.85 -3.30 -4.96
C LEU A 205 13.03 -4.83 -4.92
N GLU A 206 13.74 -5.34 -3.92
CA GLU A 206 13.97 -6.78 -3.77
C GLU A 206 12.64 -7.55 -3.59
N ARG A 207 11.74 -7.02 -2.77
CA ARG A 207 10.44 -7.61 -2.50
C ARG A 207 9.53 -7.62 -3.73
N VAL A 208 9.45 -6.48 -4.44
CA VAL A 208 8.65 -6.36 -5.66
C VAL A 208 9.23 -7.24 -6.77
N TYR A 209 10.57 -7.25 -6.91
CA TYR A 209 11.23 -8.12 -7.88
C TYR A 209 10.96 -9.60 -7.59
N ALA A 210 11.11 -10.05 -6.33
CA ALA A 210 10.83 -11.42 -5.92
C ALA A 210 9.37 -11.84 -6.17
N TYR A 211 8.42 -10.90 -5.99
CA TYR A 211 7.02 -11.14 -6.31
C TYR A 211 6.86 -11.44 -7.82
N TYR A 212 7.38 -10.59 -8.68
CA TYR A 212 7.22 -10.75 -10.13
C TYR A 212 8.10 -11.83 -10.77
N GLN A 213 9.07 -12.40 -10.04
CA GLN A 213 9.80 -13.58 -10.52
C GLN A 213 8.97 -14.87 -10.41
N ARG A 214 7.88 -14.85 -9.70
CA ARG A 214 6.91 -15.93 -9.63
C ARG A 214 5.92 -15.74 -10.77
N ALA A 215 5.98 -16.63 -11.77
CA ALA A 215 5.17 -16.47 -12.99
C ALA A 215 3.92 -17.34 -12.99
N GLU A 216 3.77 -18.24 -12.02
CA GLU A 216 2.66 -19.17 -11.96
C GLU A 216 1.73 -18.88 -10.80
N ASN A 217 0.44 -19.06 -11.04
CA ASN A 217 -0.59 -19.02 -10.02
C ASN A 217 -1.35 -20.34 -10.02
N VAL A 218 -1.56 -20.87 -8.84
CA VAL A 218 -2.45 -22.00 -8.63
C VAL A 218 -3.80 -21.45 -8.18
N VAL A 219 -4.85 -21.71 -8.94
CA VAL A 219 -6.22 -21.27 -8.63
C VAL A 219 -7.10 -22.50 -8.43
N GLY A 220 -7.82 -22.55 -7.33
CA GLY A 220 -8.72 -23.65 -7.03
C GLY A 220 -9.67 -23.38 -5.89
N ASP A 221 -10.73 -24.16 -5.83
CA ASP A 221 -11.69 -24.13 -4.74
C ASP A 221 -11.19 -24.99 -3.58
N VAL A 222 -11.16 -24.43 -2.37
CA VAL A 222 -10.63 -25.09 -1.18
C VAL A 222 -11.48 -24.82 0.06
N LEU A 223 -11.30 -25.65 1.10
CA LEU A 223 -11.64 -25.30 2.47
C LEU A 223 -10.47 -24.52 3.07
N ILE A 224 -10.61 -23.19 3.19
CA ILE A 224 -9.51 -22.33 3.63
C ILE A 224 -9.09 -22.61 5.08
N GLY A 225 -10.03 -23.05 5.95
CA GLY A 225 -9.76 -23.35 7.35
C GLY A 225 -9.20 -22.14 8.10
N ASN A 226 -8.07 -22.32 8.77
CA ASN A 226 -7.35 -21.28 9.49
C ASN A 226 -6.20 -20.63 8.70
N LYS A 227 -6.13 -20.89 7.41
CA LYS A 227 -5.09 -20.32 6.53
C LYS A 227 -5.40 -18.86 6.26
N LYS A 228 -4.36 -18.04 6.09
CA LYS A 228 -4.48 -16.58 5.97
C LYS A 228 -3.72 -16.05 4.74
N LEU A 229 -4.05 -14.84 4.34
CA LEU A 229 -3.33 -14.12 3.27
C LEU A 229 -1.83 -14.04 3.59
N GLY A 230 -1.00 -14.14 2.56
CA GLY A 230 0.46 -14.07 2.72
C GLY A 230 1.11 -15.28 3.38
N GLN A 231 0.33 -16.29 3.75
CA GLN A 231 0.86 -17.55 4.27
C GLN A 231 1.45 -18.37 3.14
N LYS A 232 2.64 -18.95 3.38
CA LYS A 232 3.26 -19.88 2.46
C LYS A 232 2.68 -21.27 2.67
N VAL A 233 2.08 -21.83 1.61
CA VAL A 233 1.34 -23.09 1.66
C VAL A 233 1.81 -24.04 0.57
N LYS A 234 1.48 -25.31 0.76
CA LYS A 234 1.63 -26.38 -0.22
C LYS A 234 0.25 -26.86 -0.65
N ILE A 235 0.07 -27.13 -1.93
CA ILE A 235 -1.17 -27.65 -2.51
C ILE A 235 -0.86 -28.73 -3.53
N ASP A 236 -1.67 -29.79 -3.58
CA ASP A 236 -1.60 -30.82 -4.64
C ASP A 236 -2.36 -30.35 -5.88
N THR A 237 -1.78 -30.52 -7.05
CA THR A 237 -2.33 -30.03 -8.31
C THR A 237 -2.90 -31.14 -9.21
N ASP A 238 -2.99 -32.37 -8.77
CA ASP A 238 -3.47 -33.53 -9.54
C ASP A 238 -2.69 -33.84 -10.85
N TYR A 239 -1.85 -32.92 -11.33
CA TYR A 239 -1.15 -33.05 -12.63
C TYR A 239 0.32 -33.43 -12.50
N ASP A 240 1.08 -32.66 -11.72
CA ASP A 240 2.52 -32.83 -11.58
C ASP A 240 2.99 -32.78 -10.11
N GLY A 241 2.06 -33.03 -9.20
CA GLY A 241 2.30 -33.12 -7.78
C GLY A 241 2.14 -31.78 -7.05
N TYR A 242 2.86 -31.64 -5.95
CA TYR A 242 2.70 -30.51 -5.06
C TYR A 242 3.35 -29.24 -5.59
N ARG A 243 2.61 -28.15 -5.47
CA ARG A 243 3.10 -26.76 -5.66
C ARG A 243 3.20 -26.04 -4.33
N THR A 244 4.12 -25.10 -4.24
CA THR A 244 4.33 -24.32 -3.02
C THR A 244 4.37 -22.84 -3.37
N GLY A 245 3.46 -22.10 -2.80
CA GLY A 245 3.36 -20.65 -3.07
C GLY A 245 2.77 -19.90 -1.88
N ILE A 246 2.43 -18.64 -2.10
CA ILE A 246 1.89 -17.74 -1.11
C ILE A 246 0.43 -17.45 -1.44
N ILE A 247 -0.45 -17.56 -0.48
CA ILE A 247 -1.86 -17.20 -0.65
C ILE A 247 -1.94 -15.69 -0.96
N GLU A 248 -2.25 -15.35 -2.21
CA GLU A 248 -2.39 -13.97 -2.68
C GLU A 248 -3.78 -13.42 -2.41
N SER A 249 -4.80 -14.23 -2.67
CA SER A 249 -6.19 -13.88 -2.44
C SER A 249 -7.05 -15.10 -2.24
N TYR A 250 -8.21 -14.91 -1.62
CA TYR A 250 -9.29 -15.88 -1.61
C TYR A 250 -10.65 -15.20 -1.60
N ASN A 251 -11.63 -15.86 -2.25
CA ASN A 251 -13.00 -15.39 -2.35
C ASN A 251 -13.95 -16.45 -1.79
N TYR A 252 -14.65 -16.13 -0.71
CA TYR A 252 -15.63 -17.05 -0.14
C TYR A 252 -16.87 -17.17 -1.01
N SER A 253 -17.33 -18.40 -1.20
CA SER A 253 -18.61 -18.74 -1.79
C SER A 253 -19.46 -19.51 -0.76
N PHE A 254 -20.66 -19.01 -0.50
CA PHE A 254 -21.59 -19.58 0.46
C PHE A 254 -22.80 -20.15 -0.27
N SER A 255 -23.08 -21.43 -0.07
CA SER A 255 -24.31 -22.06 -0.51
C SER A 255 -24.97 -22.80 0.69
N PRO A 256 -26.27 -23.20 0.59
CA PRO A 256 -26.92 -23.89 1.69
C PRO A 256 -26.24 -25.19 2.14
N ASN A 257 -25.48 -25.81 1.26
CA ASN A 257 -24.88 -27.11 1.48
C ASN A 257 -23.35 -27.09 1.52
N GLU A 258 -22.71 -25.95 1.20
CA GLU A 258 -21.28 -25.88 1.01
C GLU A 258 -20.75 -24.48 1.31
N ILE A 259 -19.61 -24.42 1.99
CA ILE A 259 -18.80 -23.22 2.17
C ILE A 259 -17.42 -23.52 1.58
N LYS A 260 -17.03 -22.78 0.55
CA LYS A 260 -15.72 -22.91 -0.07
C LYS A 260 -15.09 -21.57 -0.33
N ALA A 261 -13.78 -21.56 -0.51
CA ALA A 261 -13.05 -20.38 -0.95
C ALA A 261 -12.31 -20.71 -2.26
N GLU A 262 -12.49 -19.88 -3.28
CA GLU A 262 -11.57 -19.87 -4.40
C GLU A 262 -10.26 -19.20 -3.92
N VAL A 263 -9.17 -19.95 -3.90
CA VAL A 263 -7.86 -19.48 -3.48
C VAL A 263 -6.97 -19.26 -4.69
N LYS A 264 -6.20 -18.17 -4.68
CA LYS A 264 -5.10 -17.93 -5.61
C LYS A 264 -3.78 -17.98 -4.85
N ILE A 265 -2.91 -18.90 -5.25
CA ILE A 265 -1.60 -19.12 -4.67
C ILE A 265 -0.55 -18.72 -5.70
N HIS A 266 0.29 -17.76 -5.35
CA HIS A 266 1.36 -17.23 -6.18
C HIS A 266 2.65 -18.01 -5.94
N GLU A 267 3.08 -18.79 -6.95
CA GLU A 267 4.25 -19.69 -6.92
C GLU A 267 5.53 -19.03 -7.41
#